data_269338a3399dda6fc97d84e174daa056
#
_entry.id   269338a3399dda6fc97d84e174daa056
#
_cell.length_a   1.000
_cell.length_b   1.000
_cell.length_c   1.000
_cell.angle_alpha   90.00
_cell.angle_beta   90.00
_cell.angle_gamma   90.00
#
_symmetry.space_group_name_H-M   'P 1'
#
loop_
_entity.id
_entity.type
_entity.pdbx_description
1 polymer ?
#
loop_
_entity_poly.entity_id
_entity_poly.type
_entity_poly.pdbx_seq_one_letter_code
_entity_poly.pdbx_strand_id
1 'polypeptide(L)'
;MTEKRFFSSDDLTAAVNVLSSSPLEDGTWAVITDATLFHPQGGGQAGDKGRLGAANVLKTVFNEAGDIVHITDADVAVGPAEEAVDAASRLLNSRLHTAGHLIAETGAGFGWHAYKGDHRAGESRVVFKAPEGVTTAPQPADWQPALDKLIAAALPRRVTVENGSRSVTWGDLPATHCGDTHVKNTSMVGACRLTKMKLKKGELSVSYTLDN
;
A
#
# COMPACT_ATOMS: atom_id res chain seq x y z
N MET A 1 -14.14 9.20 -14.63
CA MET A 1 -13.49 8.41 -13.54
C MET A 1 -12.24 7.78 -14.10
N THR A 2 -11.09 7.97 -13.49
CA THR A 2 -9.79 7.44 -13.94
C THR A 2 -9.75 5.91 -13.83
N GLU A 3 -9.34 5.21 -14.90
CA GLU A 3 -9.09 3.77 -14.87
C GLU A 3 -7.90 3.44 -13.96
N LYS A 4 -8.09 2.52 -13.02
CA LYS A 4 -7.08 2.13 -12.02
C LYS A 4 -6.22 0.96 -12.54
N ARG A 5 -5.27 1.23 -13.44
CA ARG A 5 -4.41 0.18 -14.03
C ARG A 5 -3.54 -0.55 -12.99
N PHE A 6 -3.17 0.13 -11.89
CA PHE A 6 -2.44 -0.50 -10.78
C PHE A 6 -3.23 -1.62 -10.05
N PHE A 7 -4.53 -1.79 -10.34
CA PHE A 7 -5.32 -2.91 -9.79
C PHE A 7 -4.92 -4.25 -10.40
N SER A 8 -4.57 -4.25 -11.69
CA SER A 8 -4.34 -5.45 -12.49
C SER A 8 -2.94 -5.54 -13.11
N SER A 9 -2.19 -4.44 -13.16
CA SER A 9 -0.82 -4.39 -13.71
C SER A 9 0.20 -4.03 -12.64
N ASP A 10 1.39 -4.62 -12.76
CA ASP A 10 2.60 -4.25 -12.02
C ASP A 10 3.55 -3.36 -12.87
N ASP A 11 3.11 -2.92 -14.04
CA ASP A 11 3.88 -2.02 -14.89
C ASP A 11 4.11 -0.68 -14.18
N LEU A 12 5.22 -0.05 -14.51
CA LEU A 12 5.61 1.24 -13.94
C LEU A 12 5.56 2.37 -14.96
N THR A 13 5.36 2.05 -16.24
CA THR A 13 5.25 3.04 -17.33
C THR A 13 4.05 2.72 -18.21
N ALA A 14 3.35 3.75 -18.66
CA ALA A 14 2.23 3.62 -19.60
C ALA A 14 1.99 4.92 -20.35
N ALA A 15 1.39 4.80 -21.54
CA ALA A 15 0.76 5.93 -22.22
C ALA A 15 -0.63 6.18 -21.61
N VAL A 16 -0.94 7.46 -21.38
CA VAL A 16 -2.21 7.96 -20.84
C VAL A 16 -2.65 9.21 -21.57
N ASN A 17 -3.91 9.63 -21.40
CA ASN A 17 -4.38 10.94 -21.84
C ASN A 17 -4.63 11.83 -20.61
N VAL A 18 -3.99 12.99 -20.59
CA VAL A 18 -4.27 14.06 -19.63
C VAL A 18 -5.62 14.67 -19.99
N LEU A 19 -6.55 14.63 -19.06
CA LEU A 19 -7.92 15.16 -19.21
C LEU A 19 -8.01 16.61 -18.74
N SER A 20 -7.26 16.95 -17.68
CA SER A 20 -7.18 18.29 -17.13
C SER A 20 -5.87 18.52 -16.39
N SER A 21 -5.41 19.77 -16.39
CA SER A 21 -4.31 20.27 -15.58
C SER A 21 -4.71 21.66 -15.07
N SER A 22 -4.68 21.85 -13.75
CA SER A 22 -5.14 23.07 -13.11
C SER A 22 -4.16 23.53 -12.05
N PRO A 23 -3.80 24.83 -11.99
CA PRO A 23 -2.89 25.33 -10.95
C PRO A 23 -3.53 25.29 -9.57
N LEU A 24 -2.72 25.02 -8.54
CA LEU A 24 -3.08 25.09 -7.15
C LEU A 24 -2.45 26.34 -6.49
N GLU A 25 -2.98 26.75 -5.33
CA GLU A 25 -2.54 27.95 -4.62
C GLU A 25 -1.08 27.88 -4.14
N ASP A 26 -0.56 26.68 -3.92
CA ASP A 26 0.82 26.43 -3.47
C ASP A 26 1.86 26.37 -4.61
N GLY A 27 1.42 26.68 -5.85
CA GLY A 27 2.28 26.67 -7.03
C GLY A 27 2.46 25.30 -7.68
N THR A 28 1.81 24.27 -7.17
CA THR A 28 1.73 22.94 -7.80
C THR A 28 0.53 22.86 -8.75
N TRP A 29 0.37 21.72 -9.42
CA TRP A 29 -0.70 21.48 -10.38
C TRP A 29 -1.47 20.21 -10.05
N ALA A 30 -2.78 20.25 -10.21
CA ALA A 30 -3.68 19.10 -10.10
C ALA A 30 -3.95 18.55 -11.50
N VAL A 31 -3.42 17.37 -11.78
CA VAL A 31 -3.53 16.73 -13.11
C VAL A 31 -4.37 15.47 -13.00
N ILE A 32 -5.39 15.34 -13.88
CA ILE A 32 -6.25 14.15 -13.98
C ILE A 32 -6.02 13.49 -15.34
N THR A 33 -5.91 12.17 -15.35
CA THR A 33 -5.74 11.34 -16.54
C THR A 33 -6.92 10.37 -16.74
N ASP A 34 -7.09 9.86 -17.95
CA ASP A 34 -8.10 8.85 -18.28
C ASP A 34 -7.84 7.51 -17.57
N ALA A 35 -6.57 7.14 -17.42
CA ALA A 35 -6.11 5.93 -16.74
C ALA A 35 -4.81 6.22 -15.96
N THR A 36 -4.45 5.40 -14.97
CA THR A 36 -3.18 5.57 -14.28
C THR A 36 -2.65 4.29 -13.64
N LEU A 37 -1.33 4.16 -13.65
CA LEU A 37 -0.55 3.19 -12.86
C LEU A 37 -0.21 3.72 -11.45
N PHE A 38 -0.36 5.05 -11.22
CA PHE A 38 -0.07 5.64 -9.92
C PHE A 38 -1.13 5.26 -8.88
N HIS A 39 -0.70 4.65 -7.79
CA HIS A 39 -1.54 4.38 -6.63
C HIS A 39 -1.75 5.66 -5.82
N PRO A 40 -2.99 6.12 -5.60
CA PRO A 40 -3.27 7.27 -4.74
C PRO A 40 -3.12 6.92 -3.28
N GLN A 41 -2.77 7.90 -2.44
CA GLN A 41 -2.70 7.70 -1.00
C GLN A 41 -4.04 7.18 -0.46
N GLY A 42 -4.01 6.02 0.18
CA GLY A 42 -5.20 5.35 0.75
C GLY A 42 -4.80 4.07 1.46
N GLY A 43 -5.75 3.38 2.10
CA GLY A 43 -5.51 2.07 2.73
C GLY A 43 -4.35 2.01 3.74
N GLY A 44 -3.89 3.15 4.26
CA GLY A 44 -2.68 3.23 5.08
C GLY A 44 -1.38 3.27 4.28
N GLN A 45 -1.44 3.21 2.94
CA GLN A 45 -0.28 3.29 2.05
C GLN A 45 -0.07 4.73 1.56
N ALA A 46 1.19 5.15 1.40
CA ALA A 46 1.53 6.42 0.76
C ALA A 46 1.17 6.38 -0.73
N GLY A 47 0.78 7.53 -1.28
CA GLY A 47 0.59 7.68 -2.72
C GLY A 47 1.93 7.60 -3.47
N ASP A 48 1.87 7.09 -4.69
CA ASP A 48 3.04 7.00 -5.55
C ASP A 48 3.53 8.37 -5.99
N LYS A 49 4.80 8.40 -6.35
CA LYS A 49 5.52 9.49 -6.97
C LYS A 49 6.11 9.03 -8.30
N GLY A 50 6.59 9.96 -9.10
CA GLY A 50 7.22 9.63 -10.36
C GLY A 50 7.19 10.78 -11.36
N ARG A 51 6.86 10.50 -12.61
CA ARG A 51 6.78 11.50 -13.70
C ARG A 51 5.51 11.31 -14.52
N LEU A 52 4.96 12.44 -14.98
CA LEU A 52 3.87 12.50 -15.95
C LEU A 52 4.27 13.51 -17.04
N GLY A 53 4.56 13.03 -18.24
CA GLY A 53 5.21 13.82 -19.26
C GLY A 53 6.57 14.36 -18.78
N ALA A 54 6.75 15.67 -18.83
CA ALA A 54 7.96 16.35 -18.36
C ALA A 54 7.94 16.70 -16.85
N ALA A 55 6.74 16.70 -16.23
CA ALA A 55 6.57 17.10 -14.84
C ALA A 55 6.86 15.96 -13.85
N ASN A 56 7.32 16.31 -12.65
CA ASN A 56 7.44 15.36 -11.54
C ASN A 56 6.09 15.26 -10.82
N VAL A 57 5.63 14.03 -10.58
CA VAL A 57 4.50 13.73 -9.70
C VAL A 57 5.02 13.67 -8.26
N LEU A 58 4.67 14.69 -7.49
CA LEU A 58 5.09 14.84 -6.10
C LEU A 58 4.24 13.99 -5.15
N LYS A 59 2.96 13.80 -5.52
CA LYS A 59 1.96 13.12 -4.70
C LYS A 59 0.80 12.65 -5.58
N THR A 60 0.23 11.51 -5.28
CA THR A 60 -1.00 11.00 -5.90
C THR A 60 -2.06 10.83 -4.82
N VAL A 61 -3.25 11.41 -5.02
CA VAL A 61 -4.33 11.45 -4.03
C VAL A 61 -5.70 11.26 -4.69
N PHE A 62 -6.75 11.04 -3.89
CA PHE A 62 -8.12 11.21 -4.35
C PHE A 62 -8.60 12.65 -4.12
N ASN A 63 -9.40 13.19 -5.03
CA ASN A 63 -10.19 14.39 -4.79
C ASN A 63 -11.54 14.04 -4.12
N GLU A 64 -12.34 15.06 -3.81
CA GLU A 64 -13.67 14.88 -3.20
C GLU A 64 -14.65 14.12 -4.10
N ALA A 65 -14.47 14.17 -5.41
CA ALA A 65 -15.28 13.44 -6.40
C ALA A 65 -14.85 11.97 -6.55
N GLY A 66 -13.73 11.56 -5.91
CA GLY A 66 -13.17 10.21 -6.00
C GLY A 66 -12.30 9.97 -7.23
N ASP A 67 -11.93 11.01 -7.98
CA ASP A 67 -10.96 10.90 -9.05
C ASP A 67 -9.54 10.87 -8.51
N ILE A 68 -8.65 10.20 -9.25
CA ILE A 68 -7.22 10.17 -8.92
C ILE A 68 -6.56 11.42 -9.50
N VAL A 69 -5.90 12.17 -8.62
CA VAL A 69 -5.22 13.43 -8.94
C VAL A 69 -3.72 13.26 -8.72
N HIS A 70 -2.96 13.56 -9.77
CA HIS A 70 -1.51 13.67 -9.72
C HIS A 70 -1.15 15.11 -9.38
N ILE A 71 -0.53 15.33 -8.21
CA ILE A 71 -0.01 16.65 -7.85
C ILE A 71 1.39 16.77 -8.43
N THR A 72 1.55 17.68 -9.39
CA THR A 72 2.80 17.86 -10.15
C THR A 72 3.46 19.18 -9.84
N ASP A 73 4.78 19.26 -10.05
CA ASP A 73 5.59 20.48 -9.89
C ASP A 73 5.45 21.48 -11.05
N ALA A 74 4.84 21.06 -12.16
CA ALA A 74 4.63 21.88 -13.36
C ALA A 74 3.34 21.47 -14.07
N ASP A 75 2.87 22.35 -14.96
CA ASP A 75 1.75 22.08 -15.87
C ASP A 75 2.04 20.88 -16.79
N VAL A 76 1.00 20.11 -17.09
CA VAL A 76 1.06 19.03 -18.08
C VAL A 76 -0.02 19.26 -19.12
N ALA A 77 0.39 19.40 -20.38
CA ALA A 77 -0.53 19.68 -21.48
C ALA A 77 -1.63 18.60 -21.59
N VAL A 78 -2.86 19.02 -21.83
CA VAL A 78 -3.99 18.13 -22.12
C VAL A 78 -3.71 17.34 -23.40
N GLY A 79 -3.97 16.03 -23.38
CA GLY A 79 -3.72 15.11 -24.49
C GLY A 79 -2.76 13.98 -24.12
N PRO A 80 -2.13 13.33 -25.11
CA PRO A 80 -1.27 12.18 -24.88
C PRO A 80 -0.03 12.51 -24.04
N ALA A 81 0.25 11.68 -23.04
CA ALA A 81 1.42 11.77 -22.18
C ALA A 81 1.92 10.36 -21.80
N GLU A 82 3.16 10.26 -21.35
CA GLU A 82 3.69 9.05 -20.72
C GLU A 82 3.77 9.27 -19.22
N GLU A 83 3.34 8.25 -18.48
CA GLU A 83 3.53 8.18 -17.03
C GLU A 83 4.64 7.19 -16.66
N ALA A 84 5.39 7.51 -15.61
CA ALA A 84 6.44 6.65 -15.07
C ALA A 84 6.43 6.73 -13.54
N VAL A 85 6.02 5.65 -12.90
CA VAL A 85 6.01 5.52 -11.43
C VAL A 85 7.44 5.30 -10.93
N ASP A 86 7.82 5.97 -9.85
CA ASP A 86 9.12 5.74 -9.19
C ASP A 86 9.21 4.32 -8.63
N ALA A 87 10.09 3.52 -9.22
CA ALA A 87 10.22 2.09 -8.93
C ALA A 87 10.63 1.81 -7.47
N ALA A 88 11.54 2.63 -6.92
CA ALA A 88 12.05 2.42 -5.57
C ALA A 88 10.96 2.73 -4.52
N SER A 89 10.26 3.85 -4.69
CA SER A 89 9.14 4.24 -3.82
C SER A 89 7.98 3.23 -3.89
N ARG A 90 7.58 2.81 -5.10
CA ARG A 90 6.55 1.78 -5.31
C ARG A 90 6.92 0.46 -4.64
N LEU A 91 8.16 -0.01 -4.83
CA LEU A 91 8.62 -1.26 -4.22
C LEU A 91 8.58 -1.17 -2.69
N LEU A 92 9.08 -0.07 -2.12
CA LEU A 92 9.06 0.13 -0.67
C LEU A 92 7.63 0.12 -0.12
N ASN A 93 6.72 0.88 -0.74
CA ASN A 93 5.31 0.93 -0.34
C ASN A 93 4.66 -0.44 -0.42
N SER A 94 4.89 -1.18 -1.51
CA SER A 94 4.36 -2.54 -1.70
C SER A 94 4.92 -3.55 -0.71
N ARG A 95 6.21 -3.45 -0.35
CA ARG A 95 6.85 -4.28 0.69
C ARG A 95 6.25 -4.01 2.05
N LEU A 96 6.13 -2.73 2.44
CA LEU A 96 5.55 -2.32 3.73
C LEU A 96 4.09 -2.77 3.84
N HIS A 97 3.29 -2.58 2.79
CA HIS A 97 1.89 -2.99 2.83
C HIS A 97 1.73 -4.50 2.90
N THR A 98 2.50 -5.25 2.11
CA THR A 98 2.50 -6.72 2.18
C THR A 98 2.93 -7.21 3.56
N ALA A 99 3.97 -6.61 4.16
CA ALA A 99 4.38 -6.93 5.53
C ALA A 99 3.22 -6.74 6.52
N GLY A 100 2.45 -5.66 6.38
CA GLY A 100 1.26 -5.42 7.20
C GLY A 100 0.24 -6.55 7.12
N HIS A 101 -0.05 -7.06 5.91
CA HIS A 101 -0.94 -8.22 5.74
C HIS A 101 -0.36 -9.50 6.37
N LEU A 102 0.93 -9.77 6.19
CA LEU A 102 1.57 -10.96 6.82
C LEU A 102 1.60 -10.86 8.35
N ILE A 103 1.74 -9.66 8.91
CA ILE A 103 1.63 -9.42 10.35
C ILE A 103 0.18 -9.64 10.82
N ALA A 104 -0.82 -9.22 10.04
CA ALA A 104 -2.22 -9.48 10.33
C ALA A 104 -2.52 -10.99 10.37
N GLU A 105 -2.03 -11.76 9.39
CA GLU A 105 -2.14 -13.22 9.36
C GLU A 105 -1.38 -13.88 10.51
N THR A 106 -0.18 -13.38 10.84
CA THR A 106 0.56 -13.84 12.01
C THR A 106 -0.27 -13.66 13.28
N GLY A 107 -0.83 -12.49 13.49
CA GLY A 107 -1.69 -12.20 14.65
C GLY A 107 -2.93 -13.10 14.69
N ALA A 108 -3.57 -13.35 13.55
CA ALA A 108 -4.71 -14.25 13.44
C ALA A 108 -4.37 -15.68 13.92
N GLY A 109 -3.17 -16.18 13.60
CA GLY A 109 -2.66 -17.46 14.11
C GLY A 109 -2.51 -17.52 15.64
N PHE A 110 -2.41 -16.36 16.30
CA PHE A 110 -2.40 -16.22 17.76
C PHE A 110 -3.76 -15.76 18.34
N GLY A 111 -4.83 -15.77 17.55
CA GLY A 111 -6.19 -15.41 17.99
C GLY A 111 -6.47 -13.89 18.03
N TRP A 112 -5.60 -13.06 17.43
CA TRP A 112 -5.81 -11.62 17.35
C TRP A 112 -6.43 -11.22 16.00
N HIS A 113 -7.36 -10.25 16.00
CA HIS A 113 -8.04 -9.79 14.80
C HIS A 113 -7.58 -8.40 14.41
N ALA A 114 -6.82 -8.31 13.31
CA ALA A 114 -6.40 -7.04 12.72
C ALA A 114 -7.62 -6.30 12.12
N TYR A 115 -7.70 -4.98 12.31
CA TYR A 115 -8.78 -4.18 11.75
C TYR A 115 -8.33 -2.83 11.19
N LYS A 116 -7.09 -2.43 11.45
CA LYS A 116 -6.53 -1.16 10.97
C LYS A 116 -5.03 -1.29 10.75
N GLY A 117 -4.51 -0.62 9.71
CA GLY A 117 -3.09 -0.54 9.41
C GLY A 117 -2.65 0.86 9.02
N ASP A 118 -1.37 1.14 9.21
CA ASP A 118 -0.63 2.25 8.63
C ASP A 118 0.68 1.66 8.11
N HIS A 119 0.94 1.82 6.82
CA HIS A 119 2.05 1.15 6.13
C HIS A 119 3.05 2.16 5.55
N ARG A 120 3.00 3.42 6.02
CA ARG A 120 3.97 4.44 5.62
C ARG A 120 5.32 4.22 6.30
N ALA A 121 6.39 4.48 5.55
CA ALA A 121 7.75 4.36 6.08
C ALA A 121 7.94 5.20 7.35
N GLY A 122 8.49 4.60 8.41
CA GLY A 122 8.69 5.23 9.72
C GLY A 122 7.46 5.24 10.65
N GLU A 123 6.26 4.95 10.12
CA GLU A 123 5.00 4.94 10.90
C GLU A 123 4.28 3.59 10.86
N SER A 124 4.93 2.57 10.29
CA SER A 124 4.29 1.28 9.97
C SER A 124 3.84 0.54 11.22
N ARG A 125 2.54 0.20 11.24
CA ARG A 125 1.92 -0.57 12.32
C ARG A 125 0.64 -1.26 11.86
N VAL A 126 0.32 -2.38 12.49
CA VAL A 126 -0.98 -3.04 12.40
C VAL A 126 -1.65 -2.99 13.78
N VAL A 127 -2.94 -2.72 13.81
CA VAL A 127 -3.74 -2.64 15.04
C VAL A 127 -4.75 -3.79 15.08
N PHE A 128 -4.77 -4.46 16.21
CA PHE A 128 -5.61 -5.63 16.48
C PHE A 128 -6.57 -5.36 17.63
N LYS A 129 -7.72 -6.01 17.60
CA LYS A 129 -8.58 -6.13 18.79
C LYS A 129 -8.08 -7.27 19.67
N ALA A 130 -7.98 -7.01 20.96
CA ALA A 130 -7.58 -8.04 21.93
C ALA A 130 -8.66 -9.13 22.01
N PRO A 131 -8.26 -10.40 22.08
CA PRO A 131 -9.16 -11.48 22.49
C PRO A 131 -9.74 -11.22 23.89
N GLU A 132 -10.92 -11.79 24.19
CA GLU A 132 -11.56 -11.64 25.50
C GLU A 132 -10.63 -12.12 26.62
N GLY A 133 -10.55 -11.33 27.70
CA GLY A 133 -9.74 -11.66 28.88
C GLY A 133 -8.24 -11.38 28.73
N VAL A 134 -7.75 -10.99 27.56
CA VAL A 134 -6.33 -10.66 27.37
C VAL A 134 -6.04 -9.26 27.89
N THR A 135 -5.14 -9.17 28.88
CA THR A 135 -4.72 -7.91 29.52
C THR A 135 -3.25 -7.56 29.33
N THR A 136 -2.47 -8.49 28.76
CA THR A 136 -1.02 -8.31 28.56
C THR A 136 -0.68 -8.38 27.08
N ALA A 137 0.17 -7.46 26.60
CA ALA A 137 0.68 -7.48 25.24
C ALA A 137 1.67 -8.66 25.05
N PRO A 138 1.61 -9.38 23.92
CA PRO A 138 2.70 -10.27 23.53
C PRO A 138 3.97 -9.46 23.25
N GLN A 139 5.12 -10.14 23.23
CA GLN A 139 6.39 -9.52 22.86
C GLN A 139 6.66 -9.73 21.35
N PRO A 140 7.43 -8.83 20.70
CA PRO A 140 7.83 -9.05 19.30
C PRO A 140 8.45 -10.43 19.05
N ALA A 141 9.26 -10.94 19.98
CA ALA A 141 9.90 -12.25 19.89
C ALA A 141 8.90 -13.42 19.81
N ASP A 142 7.68 -13.26 20.33
CA ASP A 142 6.65 -14.31 20.29
C ASP A 142 6.09 -14.51 18.88
N TRP A 143 6.02 -13.44 18.08
CA TRP A 143 5.43 -13.46 16.74
C TRP A 143 6.47 -13.48 15.62
N GLN A 144 7.68 -12.95 15.85
CA GLN A 144 8.71 -12.82 14.82
C GLN A 144 9.01 -14.13 14.07
N PRO A 145 9.19 -15.31 14.72
CA PRO A 145 9.47 -16.54 13.99
C PRO A 145 8.35 -16.96 13.02
N ALA A 146 7.08 -16.71 13.39
CA ALA A 146 5.95 -17.02 12.53
C ALA A 146 5.87 -16.08 11.31
N LEU A 147 6.14 -14.79 11.51
CA LEU A 147 6.25 -13.81 10.43
C LEU A 147 7.39 -14.16 9.47
N ASP A 148 8.57 -14.47 10.00
CA ASP A 148 9.75 -14.85 9.20
C ASP A 148 9.47 -16.10 8.35
N LYS A 149 8.75 -17.08 8.89
CA LYS A 149 8.31 -18.27 8.16
C LYS A 149 7.39 -17.92 6.99
N LEU A 150 6.41 -17.02 7.19
CA LEU A 150 5.51 -16.57 6.11
C LEU A 150 6.27 -15.83 5.00
N ILE A 151 7.24 -14.99 5.38
CA ILE A 151 8.09 -14.28 4.42
C ILE A 151 8.95 -15.28 3.63
N ALA A 152 9.64 -16.20 4.32
CA ALA A 152 10.55 -17.17 3.71
C ALA A 152 9.83 -18.18 2.81
N ALA A 153 8.53 -18.42 3.01
CA ALA A 153 7.74 -19.36 2.23
C ALA A 153 7.57 -18.94 0.76
N ALA A 154 7.92 -17.72 0.39
CA ALA A 154 7.85 -17.18 -0.97
C ALA A 154 6.49 -17.41 -1.65
N LEU A 155 5.40 -17.31 -0.89
CA LEU A 155 4.04 -17.55 -1.37
C LEU A 155 3.69 -16.58 -2.50
N PRO A 156 3.22 -17.06 -3.65
CA PRO A 156 2.88 -16.18 -4.78
C PRO A 156 1.62 -15.37 -4.49
N ARG A 157 1.63 -14.08 -4.89
CA ARG A 157 0.46 -13.22 -4.84
C ARG A 157 -0.56 -13.65 -5.92
N ARG A 158 -1.82 -13.68 -5.54
CA ARG A 158 -2.97 -13.74 -6.46
C ARG A 158 -3.85 -12.51 -6.24
N VAL A 159 -4.32 -11.93 -7.34
CA VAL A 159 -5.23 -10.79 -7.35
C VAL A 159 -6.50 -11.20 -8.06
N THR A 160 -7.65 -10.88 -7.48
CA THR A 160 -8.96 -11.04 -8.09
C THR A 160 -9.66 -9.68 -8.11
N VAL A 161 -10.21 -9.31 -9.26
CA VAL A 161 -11.02 -8.09 -9.42
C VAL A 161 -12.40 -8.50 -9.86
N GLU A 162 -13.40 -8.30 -9.01
CA GLU A 162 -14.80 -8.66 -9.27
C GLU A 162 -15.70 -7.47 -8.93
N ASN A 163 -16.53 -7.07 -9.89
CA ASN A 163 -17.48 -5.95 -9.73
C ASN A 163 -16.81 -4.65 -9.21
N GLY A 164 -15.57 -4.37 -9.65
CA GLY A 164 -14.81 -3.20 -9.21
C GLY A 164 -14.18 -3.33 -7.82
N SER A 165 -14.38 -4.43 -7.13
CA SER A 165 -13.72 -4.74 -5.86
C SER A 165 -12.48 -5.60 -6.10
N ARG A 166 -11.35 -5.25 -5.48
CA ARG A 166 -10.09 -5.98 -5.58
C ARG A 166 -9.80 -6.73 -4.30
N SER A 167 -9.42 -7.99 -4.43
CA SER A 167 -8.91 -8.84 -3.34
C SER A 167 -7.51 -9.34 -3.65
N VAL A 168 -6.73 -9.52 -2.62
CA VAL A 168 -5.36 -10.04 -2.69
C VAL A 168 -5.20 -11.21 -1.71
N THR A 169 -4.45 -12.22 -2.14
CA THR A 169 -4.00 -13.33 -1.28
C THR A 169 -2.60 -13.80 -1.66
N TRP A 170 -1.93 -14.52 -0.79
CA TRP A 170 -0.63 -15.16 -1.02
C TRP A 170 -0.73 -16.66 -0.71
N GLY A 171 -0.45 -17.50 -1.72
CA GLY A 171 -0.61 -18.94 -1.59
C GLY A 171 -2.03 -19.32 -1.16
N ASP A 172 -2.16 -20.05 -0.07
CA ASP A 172 -3.45 -20.50 0.51
C ASP A 172 -3.90 -19.66 1.71
N LEU A 173 -3.28 -18.49 1.94
CA LEU A 173 -3.74 -17.57 2.97
C LEU A 173 -5.13 -17.01 2.62
N PRO A 174 -5.92 -16.56 3.61
CA PRO A 174 -7.21 -15.93 3.36
C PRO A 174 -7.10 -14.73 2.42
N ALA A 175 -8.07 -14.59 1.51
CA ALA A 175 -8.15 -13.42 0.64
C ALA A 175 -8.63 -12.20 1.44
N THR A 176 -7.99 -11.05 1.20
CA THR A 176 -8.34 -9.78 1.84
C THR A 176 -8.73 -8.76 0.79
N HIS A 177 -9.84 -8.03 1.02
CA HIS A 177 -10.19 -6.88 0.19
C HIS A 177 -9.13 -5.78 0.37
N CYS A 178 -8.41 -5.48 -0.70
CA CYS A 178 -7.36 -4.46 -0.70
C CYS A 178 -7.16 -3.88 -2.09
N GLY A 179 -7.26 -2.55 -2.20
CA GLY A 179 -7.03 -1.80 -3.44
C GLY A 179 -5.58 -1.37 -3.64
N ASP A 180 -4.70 -1.64 -2.68
CA ASP A 180 -3.36 -1.09 -2.64
C ASP A 180 -2.34 -2.01 -3.35
N THR A 181 -1.09 -1.56 -3.45
CA THR A 181 -0.06 -2.30 -4.19
C THR A 181 0.71 -3.26 -3.30
N HIS A 182 1.11 -4.40 -3.86
CA HIS A 182 1.76 -5.48 -3.12
C HIS A 182 2.87 -6.13 -3.94
N VAL A 183 3.84 -6.73 -3.25
CA VAL A 183 4.90 -7.52 -3.90
C VAL A 183 4.35 -8.83 -4.51
N LYS A 184 5.05 -9.37 -5.52
CA LYS A 184 4.61 -10.55 -6.28
C LYS A 184 4.64 -11.86 -5.47
N ASN A 185 5.48 -11.93 -4.45
CA ASN A 185 5.53 -13.05 -3.52
C ASN A 185 6.01 -12.58 -2.15
N THR A 186 5.76 -13.36 -1.10
CA THR A 186 6.05 -12.95 0.28
C THR A 186 7.54 -12.76 0.56
N SER A 187 8.46 -13.47 -0.11
CA SER A 187 9.90 -13.30 0.11
C SER A 187 10.44 -11.94 -0.34
N MET A 188 9.74 -11.28 -1.27
CA MET A 188 10.09 -9.92 -1.71
C MET A 188 9.86 -8.85 -0.64
N VAL A 189 9.17 -9.16 0.45
CA VAL A 189 9.10 -8.28 1.64
C VAL A 189 10.50 -8.05 2.19
N GLY A 190 11.38 -9.06 2.12
CA GLY A 190 12.70 -9.00 2.71
C GLY A 190 12.66 -9.08 4.23
N ALA A 191 13.72 -8.65 4.90
CA ALA A 191 13.77 -8.66 6.36
C ALA A 191 12.77 -7.65 6.94
N CYS A 192 11.83 -8.16 7.72
CA CYS A 192 10.80 -7.38 8.43
C CYS A 192 10.92 -7.63 9.92
N ARG A 193 11.11 -6.56 10.69
CA ARG A 193 11.31 -6.63 12.13
C ARG A 193 10.12 -6.04 12.88
N LEU A 194 9.53 -6.81 13.79
CA LEU A 194 8.59 -6.30 14.77
C LEU A 194 9.35 -5.51 15.84
N THR A 195 9.05 -4.22 15.98
CA THR A 195 9.83 -3.32 16.84
C THR A 195 9.19 -3.06 18.19
N LYS A 196 7.86 -2.99 18.23
CA LYS A 196 7.12 -2.68 19.45
C LYS A 196 5.71 -3.26 19.39
N MET A 197 5.28 -3.82 20.50
CA MET A 197 3.90 -4.23 20.75
C MET A 197 3.35 -3.52 21.97
N LYS A 198 2.22 -2.82 21.83
CA LYS A 198 1.61 -2.04 22.89
C LYS A 198 0.11 -2.30 22.95
N LEU A 199 -0.32 -2.89 24.07
CA LEU A 199 -1.74 -3.07 24.37
C LEU A 199 -2.25 -1.85 25.17
N LYS A 200 -3.31 -1.22 24.68
CA LYS A 200 -3.99 -0.12 25.36
C LYS A 200 -5.48 -0.16 25.06
N LYS A 201 -6.32 -0.15 26.09
CA LYS A 201 -7.80 -0.11 25.94
C LYS A 201 -8.34 -1.22 25.04
N GLY A 202 -7.82 -2.45 25.15
CA GLY A 202 -8.26 -3.58 24.32
C GLY A 202 -7.73 -3.59 22.88
N GLU A 203 -6.82 -2.68 22.52
CA GLU A 203 -6.19 -2.62 21.20
C GLU A 203 -4.70 -2.87 21.30
N LEU A 204 -4.19 -3.83 20.52
CA LEU A 204 -2.77 -4.10 20.36
C LEU A 204 -2.25 -3.40 19.11
N SER A 205 -1.32 -2.46 19.27
CA SER A 205 -0.56 -1.86 18.17
C SER A 205 0.77 -2.59 18.01
N VAL A 206 1.00 -3.15 16.83
CA VAL A 206 2.23 -3.86 16.44
C VAL A 206 2.98 -3.01 15.42
N SER A 207 4.08 -2.37 15.84
CA SER A 207 4.93 -1.57 14.97
C SER A 207 6.00 -2.44 14.32
N TYR A 208 6.37 -2.12 13.08
CA TYR A 208 7.37 -2.86 12.31
C TYR A 208 8.20 -1.96 11.40
N THR A 209 9.36 -2.47 11.01
CA THR A 209 10.27 -1.85 10.03
C THR A 209 10.75 -2.89 9.03
N LEU A 210 11.13 -2.44 7.84
CA LEU A 210 11.90 -3.24 6.90
C LEU A 210 13.37 -2.85 7.03
N ASP A 211 14.26 -3.84 7.06
CA ASP A 211 15.69 -3.59 6.93
C ASP A 211 15.98 -3.28 5.44
N ASN A 212 16.87 -2.34 5.16
CA ASN A 212 17.30 -1.92 3.82
C ASN A 212 18.14 -3.00 3.14
#